data_49a1c40ebfeec906295222d668039cbd
#
_entry.id   49a1c40ebfeec906295222d668039cbd
#
_cell.length_a   1.000
_cell.length_b   1.000
_cell.length_c   1.000
_cell.angle_alpha   90.00
_cell.angle_beta   90.00
_cell.angle_gamma   90.00
#
_symmetry.space_group_name_H-M   'P 1'
#
loop_
_entity.id
_entity.type
_entity.pdbx_description
1 polymer ?
#
loop_
_entity_poly.entity_id
_entity_poly.type
_entity_poly.pdbx_seq_one_letter_code
_entity_poly.pdbx_strand_id
1 'polypeptide(L)'
;MKAGWCAALVVALAGCGSIGPARMVQPAGLEARTVEVTIDGMGGGTRGSFQVAGNTGRYSRAASRLDLFDELLAFDKGGAEFTVRGPDFPEPVTARCGFRQTTSTIRIVEFTPKKFSYECSYEGLQGARFVLQEAAPVGGVSTLKAERRGEFMSSGRVYTVRSVHDAVGGIVPLAAPLGYVVDTAGTSIASVELNGLTPALRLPSSPASQGERRDVLLIALSLAVLWDPAAR
;
A
#
# COMPACT_ATOMS: atom_id res chain seq x y z
N MET A 1 51.39 -49.11 -3.06
CA MET A 1 51.49 -47.84 -3.81
C MET A 1 50.18 -47.63 -4.53
N LYS A 2 49.45 -46.62 -4.13
CA LYS A 2 48.55 -45.68 -4.84
C LYS A 2 47.51 -45.17 -3.84
N ALA A 3 47.96 -44.24 -3.00
CA ALA A 3 47.12 -43.30 -2.29
C ALA A 3 46.96 -42.09 -3.23
N GLY A 4 45.82 -41.48 -3.24
CA GLY A 4 45.72 -40.16 -3.81
C GLY A 4 44.41 -39.88 -4.57
N TRP A 5 43.77 -38.82 -4.14
CA TRP A 5 42.73 -38.03 -4.81
C TRP A 5 41.26 -38.37 -4.46
N CYS A 6 40.87 -37.92 -3.28
CA CYS A 6 39.47 -37.53 -2.98
C CYS A 6 39.48 -36.34 -2.02
N ALA A 7 39.98 -35.19 -2.48
CA ALA A 7 39.92 -33.95 -1.71
C ALA A 7 39.86 -32.79 -2.67
N ALA A 8 38.65 -32.47 -3.20
CA ALA A 8 38.33 -31.16 -3.82
C ALA A 8 36.92 -31.17 -4.38
N LEU A 9 35.87 -31.15 -3.55
CA LEU A 9 34.53 -30.73 -4.00
C LEU A 9 33.62 -30.40 -2.81
N VAL A 10 34.06 -29.51 -1.92
CA VAL A 10 33.17 -28.96 -0.85
C VAL A 10 33.49 -27.48 -0.66
N VAL A 11 33.34 -26.67 -1.66
CA VAL A 11 33.31 -25.20 -1.50
C VAL A 11 32.50 -24.60 -2.63
N ALA A 12 31.16 -24.73 -2.61
CA ALA A 12 30.28 -23.97 -3.51
C ALA A 12 28.82 -23.86 -3.02
N LEU A 13 28.57 -23.86 -1.71
CA LEU A 13 27.20 -23.74 -1.18
C LEU A 13 27.06 -22.64 -0.11
N ALA A 14 27.95 -21.67 -0.04
CA ALA A 14 27.88 -20.56 0.90
C ALA A 14 27.37 -19.26 0.25
N GLY A 15 26.49 -19.34 -0.73
CA GLY A 15 25.95 -18.20 -1.47
C GLY A 15 24.43 -18.04 -1.38
N CYS A 16 23.77 -18.52 -0.33
CA CYS A 16 22.42 -18.09 -0.03
C CYS A 16 22.47 -16.73 0.66
N GLY A 17 22.85 -15.69 -0.07
CA GLY A 17 22.54 -14.33 0.32
C GLY A 17 21.02 -14.24 0.47
N SER A 18 20.51 -13.86 1.64
CA SER A 18 19.10 -13.58 1.84
C SER A 18 18.72 -12.45 0.85
N ILE A 19 18.02 -12.81 -0.22
CA ILE A 19 17.46 -11.82 -1.14
C ILE A 19 16.39 -11.11 -0.34
N GLY A 20 16.72 -9.93 0.20
CA GLY A 20 15.75 -9.07 0.85
C GLY A 20 14.66 -8.63 -0.15
N PRO A 21 13.48 -8.20 0.32
CA PRO A 21 12.45 -7.65 -0.56
C PRO A 21 13.00 -6.44 -1.33
N ALA A 22 12.58 -6.30 -2.58
CA ALA A 22 12.97 -5.16 -3.41
C ALA A 22 12.54 -3.85 -2.75
N ARG A 23 13.44 -2.88 -2.63
CA ARG A 23 13.13 -1.57 -2.05
C ARG A 23 12.57 -0.65 -3.13
N MET A 24 11.52 0.09 -2.77
CA MET A 24 10.90 1.09 -3.63
C MET A 24 11.83 2.29 -3.85
N VAL A 25 11.93 2.79 -5.09
CA VAL A 25 12.61 4.06 -5.38
C VAL A 25 11.88 5.21 -4.71
N GLN A 26 12.58 5.94 -3.85
CA GLN A 26 12.01 7.09 -3.15
C GLN A 26 12.12 8.37 -3.98
N PRO A 27 11.16 9.31 -3.87
CA PRO A 27 11.30 10.65 -4.42
C PRO A 27 12.55 11.35 -3.91
N ALA A 28 13.19 12.14 -4.77
CA ALA A 28 14.40 12.87 -4.42
C ALA A 28 14.18 13.75 -3.16
N GLY A 29 15.09 13.64 -2.20
CA GLY A 29 15.08 14.39 -0.97
C GLY A 29 14.00 14.01 0.05
N LEU A 30 13.14 13.00 -0.23
CA LEU A 30 12.14 12.54 0.74
C LEU A 30 12.80 11.93 1.97
N GLU A 31 13.82 11.10 1.78
CA GLU A 31 14.53 10.42 2.87
C GLU A 31 15.14 11.40 3.88
N ALA A 32 15.68 12.51 3.42
CA ALA A 32 16.27 13.53 4.29
C ALA A 32 15.24 14.28 5.17
N ARG A 33 13.95 14.24 4.79
CA ARG A 33 12.85 14.95 5.46
C ARG A 33 11.90 14.04 6.22
N THR A 34 12.17 12.75 6.22
CA THR A 34 11.28 11.74 6.80
C THR A 34 12.05 10.79 7.71
N VAL A 35 11.34 10.15 8.61
CA VAL A 35 11.82 9.00 9.39
C VAL A 35 11.10 7.75 8.93
N GLU A 36 11.84 6.66 8.80
CA GLU A 36 11.24 5.36 8.47
C GLU A 36 10.73 4.69 9.74
N VAL A 37 9.51 4.21 9.71
CA VAL A 37 8.86 3.42 10.75
C VAL A 37 8.17 2.22 10.12
N THR A 38 8.00 1.13 10.86
CA THR A 38 7.28 -0.06 10.42
C THR A 38 5.84 -0.05 10.91
N ILE A 39 4.94 -0.73 10.17
CA ILE A 39 3.59 -1.05 10.63
C ILE A 39 3.64 -2.50 11.11
N ASP A 40 4.05 -2.68 12.38
CA ASP A 40 4.25 -4.01 12.93
C ASP A 40 2.92 -4.74 13.16
N GLY A 41 2.89 -6.03 12.87
CA GLY A 41 1.70 -6.89 13.05
C GLY A 41 0.72 -6.87 11.87
N MET A 42 0.92 -6.02 10.84
CA MET A 42 0.06 -5.97 9.65
C MET A 42 0.62 -6.79 8.48
N GLY A 43 1.15 -7.97 8.77
CA GLY A 43 1.66 -8.90 7.76
C GLY A 43 0.57 -9.60 6.95
N GLY A 44 0.83 -10.81 6.44
CA GLY A 44 -0.03 -11.58 5.53
C GLY A 44 -1.37 -12.09 6.10
N GLY A 45 -1.70 -11.83 7.38
CA GLY A 45 -2.94 -12.31 8.00
C GLY A 45 -4.18 -11.53 7.58
N THR A 46 -5.36 -12.19 7.71
CA THR A 46 -6.67 -11.56 7.43
C THR A 46 -7.19 -10.73 8.60
N ARG A 47 -6.69 -10.96 9.82
CA ARG A 47 -7.03 -10.24 11.04
C ARG A 47 -5.81 -10.15 11.93
N GLY A 48 -5.72 -9.09 12.70
CA GLY A 48 -4.62 -8.92 13.63
C GLY A 48 -4.66 -7.60 14.38
N SER A 49 -3.65 -7.42 15.22
CA SER A 49 -3.35 -6.14 15.86
C SER A 49 -2.09 -5.57 15.21
N PHE A 50 -1.95 -4.25 15.21
CA PHE A 50 -0.79 -3.58 14.67
C PHE A 50 -0.32 -2.46 15.60
N GLN A 51 0.94 -2.07 15.40
CA GLN A 51 1.55 -0.89 16.01
C GLN A 51 2.25 -0.07 14.94
N VAL A 52 2.15 1.25 15.01
CA VAL A 52 2.83 2.18 14.13
C VAL A 52 3.06 3.52 14.83
N ALA A 53 4.32 3.97 14.89
CA ALA A 53 4.69 5.31 15.41
C ALA A 53 4.04 5.65 16.78
N GLY A 54 3.97 4.68 17.70
CA GLY A 54 3.38 4.83 19.03
C GLY A 54 1.86 4.65 19.09
N ASN A 55 1.19 4.48 17.95
CA ASN A 55 -0.23 4.17 17.87
C ASN A 55 -0.45 2.66 17.77
N THR A 56 -1.62 2.19 18.24
CA THR A 56 -2.00 0.77 18.20
C THR A 56 -3.37 0.61 17.56
N GLY A 57 -3.61 -0.55 16.97
CA GLY A 57 -4.91 -0.82 16.37
C GLY A 57 -5.16 -2.28 16.09
N ARG A 58 -6.32 -2.53 15.51
CA ARG A 58 -6.74 -3.84 15.00
C ARG A 58 -7.21 -3.69 13.57
N TYR A 59 -7.08 -4.76 12.80
CA TYR A 59 -7.59 -4.79 11.43
C TYR A 59 -8.26 -6.11 11.12
N SER A 60 -9.15 -6.06 10.14
CA SER A 60 -9.67 -7.22 9.42
C SER A 60 -9.73 -6.91 7.93
N ARG A 61 -9.51 -7.91 7.10
CA ARG A 61 -9.59 -7.81 5.63
C ARG A 61 -10.08 -9.13 5.05
N ALA A 62 -10.60 -9.13 3.83
CA ALA A 62 -11.10 -10.33 3.15
C ALA A 62 -10.07 -11.46 3.16
N ALA A 63 -10.55 -12.70 3.27
CA ALA A 63 -9.72 -13.89 3.44
C ALA A 63 -8.85 -14.23 2.23
N SER A 64 -9.29 -13.88 1.02
CA SER A 64 -8.50 -14.06 -0.20
C SER A 64 -8.73 -12.92 -1.19
N ARG A 65 -7.73 -12.71 -2.07
CA ARG A 65 -7.84 -11.77 -3.18
C ARG A 65 -8.87 -12.22 -4.23
N LEU A 66 -9.11 -13.53 -4.32
CA LEU A 66 -10.10 -14.12 -5.21
C LEU A 66 -11.51 -13.87 -4.71
N ASP A 67 -11.74 -13.96 -3.40
CA ASP A 67 -13.03 -13.66 -2.79
C ASP A 67 -13.45 -12.20 -3.02
N LEU A 68 -12.47 -11.28 -3.15
CA LEU A 68 -12.72 -9.89 -3.51
C LEU A 68 -13.29 -9.75 -4.95
N PHE A 69 -13.03 -10.68 -5.86
CA PHE A 69 -13.52 -10.61 -7.24
C PHE A 69 -14.84 -11.38 -7.44
N ASP A 70 -15.02 -12.52 -6.78
CA ASP A 70 -16.27 -13.28 -6.84
C ASP A 70 -17.37 -12.61 -6.00
N GLU A 71 -17.03 -12.00 -4.86
CA GLU A 71 -17.95 -11.25 -4.02
C GLU A 71 -18.17 -9.79 -4.46
N LEU A 72 -17.49 -9.32 -5.50
CA LEU A 72 -17.81 -8.04 -6.16
C LEU A 72 -19.24 -7.99 -6.73
N LEU A 73 -19.92 -9.13 -6.78
CA LEU A 73 -21.36 -9.23 -7.04
C LEU A 73 -22.21 -9.06 -5.76
N ALA A 74 -21.61 -9.15 -4.57
CA ALA A 74 -22.27 -8.99 -3.28
C ALA A 74 -21.60 -7.86 -2.48
N PHE A 75 -22.03 -6.66 -2.71
CA PHE A 75 -21.45 -5.37 -2.28
C PHE A 75 -21.34 -5.14 -0.76
N ASP A 76 -21.76 -6.08 0.08
CA ASP A 76 -21.86 -5.88 1.53
C ASP A 76 -20.83 -6.61 2.39
N LYS A 77 -19.89 -7.40 1.84
CA LYS A 77 -19.06 -8.30 2.66
C LYS A 77 -17.56 -8.36 2.37
N GLY A 78 -17.04 -7.71 1.36
CA GLY A 78 -15.64 -7.86 0.89
C GLY A 78 -14.73 -6.67 1.19
N GLY A 79 -14.85 -6.04 2.36
CA GLY A 79 -14.07 -4.88 2.72
C GLY A 79 -12.88 -5.17 3.62
N ALA A 80 -12.07 -4.15 3.85
CA ALA A 80 -11.09 -4.09 4.93
C ALA A 80 -11.56 -3.06 5.95
N GLU A 81 -11.31 -3.35 7.22
CA GLU A 81 -11.59 -2.45 8.32
C GLU A 81 -10.37 -2.36 9.24
N PHE A 82 -10.11 -1.20 9.77
CA PHE A 82 -9.18 -1.05 10.90
C PHE A 82 -9.68 0.00 11.89
N THR A 83 -9.30 -0.19 13.15
CA THR A 83 -9.47 0.82 14.20
C THR A 83 -8.10 1.16 14.75
N VAL A 84 -7.81 2.46 14.89
CA VAL A 84 -6.54 2.97 15.42
C VAL A 84 -6.79 3.94 16.58
N ARG A 85 -5.89 3.93 17.56
CA ARG A 85 -5.86 4.83 18.72
C ARG A 85 -4.43 5.09 19.15
N GLY A 86 -4.18 6.19 19.83
CA GLY A 86 -2.86 6.52 20.36
C GLY A 86 -2.60 8.02 20.37
N PRO A 87 -1.33 8.44 20.48
CA PRO A 87 -0.97 9.86 20.58
C PRO A 87 -1.44 10.71 19.39
N ASP A 88 -1.46 10.15 18.19
CA ASP A 88 -1.95 10.84 16.98
C ASP A 88 -3.48 10.72 16.82
N PHE A 89 -4.13 9.88 17.62
CA PHE A 89 -5.57 9.58 17.61
C PHE A 89 -6.13 9.61 19.03
N PRO A 90 -6.36 10.81 19.61
CA PRO A 90 -6.93 10.94 20.96
C PRO A 90 -8.29 10.25 21.09
N GLU A 91 -9.12 10.39 20.05
CA GLU A 91 -10.34 9.62 19.87
C GLU A 91 -10.07 8.49 18.86
N PRO A 92 -10.55 7.25 19.12
CA PRO A 92 -10.39 6.15 18.18
C PRO A 92 -11.00 6.48 16.82
N VAL A 93 -10.28 6.17 15.75
CA VAL A 93 -10.76 6.28 14.37
C VAL A 93 -10.93 4.89 13.80
N THR A 94 -12.12 4.61 13.27
CA THR A 94 -12.42 3.36 12.56
C THR A 94 -12.56 3.66 11.07
N ALA A 95 -11.74 3.02 10.25
CA ALA A 95 -11.82 3.08 8.80
C ALA A 95 -12.53 1.85 8.26
N ARG A 96 -13.49 2.05 7.35
CA ARG A 96 -14.11 1.00 6.54
C ARG A 96 -13.79 1.24 5.08
N CYS A 97 -13.16 0.25 4.47
CA CYS A 97 -12.66 0.31 3.11
C CYS A 97 -13.28 -0.80 2.27
N GLY A 98 -13.57 -0.50 1.01
CA GLY A 98 -14.14 -1.48 0.08
C GLY A 98 -13.86 -1.13 -1.37
N PHE A 99 -14.05 -2.10 -2.24
CA PHE A 99 -13.96 -1.88 -3.68
C PHE A 99 -15.30 -1.41 -4.22
N ARG A 100 -15.29 -0.38 -5.08
CA ARG A 100 -16.46 0.02 -5.86
C ARG A 100 -16.27 -0.35 -7.32
N GLN A 101 -17.30 -0.94 -7.92
CA GLN A 101 -17.39 -1.06 -9.36
C GLN A 101 -18.06 0.19 -9.91
N THR A 102 -17.40 0.87 -10.82
CA THR A 102 -18.06 1.87 -11.64
C THR A 102 -18.83 1.12 -12.74
N THR A 103 -20.12 0.90 -12.57
CA THR A 103 -21.00 0.36 -13.60
C THR A 103 -21.25 1.45 -14.64
N SER A 104 -20.44 1.47 -15.69
CA SER A 104 -20.87 2.11 -16.94
C SER A 104 -21.80 1.15 -17.65
N THR A 105 -23.12 1.44 -17.62
CA THR A 105 -24.09 0.69 -18.42
C THR A 105 -23.93 1.09 -19.89
N ILE A 106 -23.13 0.35 -20.65
CA ILE A 106 -23.11 0.45 -22.10
C ILE A 106 -23.70 -0.84 -22.67
N ARG A 107 -24.78 -0.68 -23.43
CA ARG A 107 -25.55 -1.73 -24.09
C ARG A 107 -24.86 -2.22 -25.36
N ILE A 108 -23.66 -2.70 -25.31
CA ILE A 108 -23.01 -3.48 -26.39
C ILE A 108 -21.99 -4.36 -25.69
N VAL A 109 -21.90 -5.62 -26.12
CA VAL A 109 -21.00 -6.63 -25.58
C VAL A 109 -19.55 -6.23 -25.89
N GLU A 110 -19.01 -5.29 -25.14
CA GLU A 110 -17.60 -5.04 -25.03
C GLU A 110 -17.16 -5.41 -23.61
N PHE A 111 -16.21 -6.32 -23.55
CA PHE A 111 -15.56 -6.76 -22.33
C PHE A 111 -14.75 -5.57 -21.79
N THR A 112 -15.40 -4.68 -21.07
CA THR A 112 -14.71 -3.59 -20.40
C THR A 112 -14.09 -4.15 -19.14
N PRO A 113 -12.76 -4.20 -18.99
CA PRO A 113 -12.13 -4.66 -17.76
C PRO A 113 -12.63 -3.78 -16.61
N LYS A 114 -13.05 -4.41 -15.52
CA LYS A 114 -13.53 -3.73 -14.32
C LYS A 114 -12.42 -2.83 -13.79
N LYS A 115 -12.60 -1.51 -13.84
CA LYS A 115 -11.62 -0.56 -13.34
C LYS A 115 -11.52 -0.68 -11.83
N PHE A 116 -10.30 -0.82 -11.33
CA PHE A 116 -10.03 -0.82 -9.90
C PHE A 116 -10.46 0.52 -9.28
N SER A 117 -11.27 0.46 -8.22
CA SER A 117 -11.62 1.60 -7.37
C SER A 117 -11.76 1.10 -5.94
N TYR A 118 -11.00 1.70 -5.03
CA TYR A 118 -10.95 1.38 -3.61
C TYR A 118 -11.24 2.64 -2.82
N GLU A 119 -12.19 2.57 -1.89
CA GLU A 119 -12.61 3.72 -1.11
C GLU A 119 -12.64 3.39 0.38
N CYS A 120 -12.22 4.35 1.22
CA CYS A 120 -12.35 4.27 2.67
C CYS A 120 -13.15 5.45 3.20
N SER A 121 -14.02 5.18 4.17
CA SER A 121 -14.68 6.16 5.03
C SER A 121 -14.17 6.01 6.47
N TYR A 122 -14.24 7.08 7.25
CA TYR A 122 -13.66 7.11 8.59
C TYR A 122 -14.69 7.58 9.60
N GLU A 123 -15.00 6.72 10.59
CA GLU A 123 -15.76 7.09 11.77
C GLU A 123 -14.81 7.72 12.80
N GLY A 124 -15.27 8.76 13.49
CA GLY A 124 -14.43 9.55 14.41
C GLY A 124 -13.65 10.69 13.71
N LEU A 125 -13.79 10.85 12.39
CA LEU A 125 -13.17 11.95 11.65
C LEU A 125 -14.11 12.45 10.54
N GLN A 126 -14.85 13.53 10.83
CA GLN A 126 -15.86 14.06 9.93
C GLN A 126 -15.30 14.46 8.57
N GLY A 127 -15.96 14.01 7.49
CA GLY A 127 -15.62 14.36 6.12
C GLY A 127 -14.32 13.76 5.60
N ALA A 128 -13.66 12.90 6.38
CA ALA A 128 -12.47 12.20 5.91
C ALA A 128 -12.87 11.10 4.92
N ARG A 129 -12.16 11.04 3.79
CA ARG A 129 -12.38 10.05 2.74
C ARG A 129 -11.07 9.76 2.02
N PHE A 130 -10.84 8.50 1.70
CA PHE A 130 -9.75 8.04 0.83
C PHE A 130 -10.34 7.37 -0.39
N VAL A 131 -9.81 7.68 -1.57
CA VAL A 131 -10.16 7.04 -2.84
C VAL A 131 -8.88 6.69 -3.57
N LEU A 132 -8.76 5.45 -4.04
CA LEU A 132 -7.64 4.97 -4.86
C LEU A 132 -8.20 4.29 -6.10
N GLN A 133 -7.77 4.70 -7.27
CA GLN A 133 -8.28 4.22 -8.57
C GLN A 133 -7.14 3.81 -9.49
N GLU A 134 -7.48 2.98 -10.47
CA GLU A 134 -6.58 2.74 -11.60
C GLU A 134 -6.40 4.02 -12.40
N ALA A 135 -5.14 4.38 -12.66
CA ALA A 135 -4.83 5.52 -13.51
C ALA A 135 -5.14 5.17 -14.96
N ALA A 136 -5.82 6.07 -15.66
CA ALA A 136 -6.04 5.91 -17.09
C ALA A 136 -4.68 5.89 -17.82
N PRO A 137 -4.47 4.99 -18.81
CA PRO A 137 -3.23 4.95 -19.56
C PRO A 137 -3.04 6.27 -20.30
N VAL A 138 -1.85 6.85 -20.17
CA VAL A 138 -1.49 8.06 -20.90
C VAL A 138 -1.24 7.68 -22.36
N GLY A 139 -1.94 8.36 -23.29
CA GLY A 139 -1.78 8.14 -24.72
C GLY A 139 -2.42 6.86 -25.28
N GLY A 140 -3.34 6.24 -24.55
CA GLY A 140 -4.09 5.06 -25.04
C GLY A 140 -3.28 3.76 -25.12
N VAL A 141 -2.00 3.78 -24.73
CA VAL A 141 -1.16 2.59 -24.66
C VAL A 141 -1.39 1.92 -23.30
N SER A 142 -1.95 0.71 -23.31
CA SER A 142 -2.03 -0.13 -22.10
C SER A 142 -0.61 -0.41 -21.63
N THR A 143 -0.22 0.21 -20.51
CA THR A 143 1.03 -0.13 -19.84
C THR A 143 0.84 -1.45 -19.10
N LEU A 144 1.89 -2.27 -19.06
CA LEU A 144 1.91 -3.51 -18.28
C LEU A 144 1.83 -3.25 -16.74
N LYS A 145 1.82 -1.98 -16.34
CA LYS A 145 1.79 -1.53 -14.96
C LYS A 145 0.36 -1.28 -14.48
N ALA A 146 0.02 -1.80 -13.32
CA ALA A 146 -1.20 -1.48 -12.62
C ALA A 146 -1.05 -0.13 -11.87
N GLU A 147 -0.91 0.97 -12.59
CA GLU A 147 -0.77 2.29 -11.99
C GLU A 147 -2.02 2.66 -11.17
N ARG A 148 -1.79 3.21 -9.98
CA ARG A 148 -2.84 3.67 -9.06
C ARG A 148 -2.64 5.14 -8.73
N ARG A 149 -3.73 5.89 -8.71
CA ARG A 149 -3.77 7.27 -8.21
C ARG A 149 -4.94 7.41 -7.24
N GLY A 150 -4.74 8.21 -6.21
CA GLY A 150 -5.76 8.42 -5.21
C GLY A 150 -5.69 9.78 -4.57
N GLU A 151 -6.72 10.05 -3.78
CA GLU A 151 -6.83 11.27 -2.99
C GLU A 151 -7.32 10.92 -1.57
N PHE A 152 -6.76 11.60 -0.61
CA PHE A 152 -7.28 11.62 0.76
C PHE A 152 -7.67 13.04 1.11
N MET A 153 -8.87 13.21 1.60
CA MET A 153 -9.38 14.48 2.09
C MET A 153 -9.69 14.38 3.58
N SER A 154 -9.29 15.38 4.34
CA SER A 154 -9.58 15.47 5.78
C SER A 154 -9.48 16.91 6.24
N SER A 155 -10.53 17.42 6.88
CA SER A 155 -10.54 18.75 7.52
C SER A 155 -10.05 19.87 6.59
N GLY A 156 -10.44 19.85 5.31
CA GLY A 156 -10.05 20.83 4.29
C GLY A 156 -8.65 20.64 3.69
N ARG A 157 -7.88 19.63 4.14
CA ARG A 157 -6.61 19.23 3.51
C ARG A 157 -6.85 18.18 2.45
N VAL A 158 -6.08 18.28 1.37
CA VAL A 158 -6.10 17.30 0.28
C VAL A 158 -4.68 16.75 0.07
N TYR A 159 -4.58 15.45 0.03
CA TYR A 159 -3.36 14.71 -0.28
C TYR A 159 -3.59 13.88 -1.53
N THR A 160 -2.61 13.85 -2.41
CA THR A 160 -2.63 12.95 -3.56
C THR A 160 -1.73 11.75 -3.31
N VAL A 161 -2.14 10.59 -3.82
CA VAL A 161 -1.42 9.32 -3.65
C VAL A 161 -1.15 8.74 -5.03
N ARG A 162 0.07 8.30 -5.26
CA ARG A 162 0.47 7.64 -6.52
C ARG A 162 1.29 6.40 -6.26
N SER A 163 1.06 5.36 -7.07
CA SER A 163 1.83 4.12 -6.99
C SER A 163 3.25 4.28 -7.49
N VAL A 164 4.17 3.49 -6.95
CA VAL A 164 5.56 3.38 -7.38
C VAL A 164 5.84 1.94 -7.75
N HIS A 165 6.42 1.74 -8.93
CA HIS A 165 6.69 0.44 -9.54
C HIS A 165 8.19 0.19 -9.71
N ASP A 166 9.03 1.21 -9.49
CA ASP A 166 10.45 1.14 -9.70
C ASP A 166 11.16 0.66 -8.42
N ALA A 167 11.98 -0.38 -8.58
CA ALA A 167 12.81 -0.94 -7.51
C ALA A 167 14.22 -0.34 -7.55
N VAL A 168 14.81 -0.14 -6.39
CA VAL A 168 16.22 0.28 -6.28
C VAL A 168 17.12 -0.77 -6.96
N GLY A 169 17.92 -0.33 -7.93
CA GLY A 169 18.76 -1.22 -8.73
C GLY A 169 18.02 -2.04 -9.80
N GLY A 170 16.70 -1.88 -9.91
CA GLY A 170 15.90 -2.49 -10.96
C GLY A 170 16.03 -1.75 -12.30
N ILE A 171 16.04 -2.50 -13.41
CA ILE A 171 16.11 -1.95 -14.77
C ILE A 171 14.70 -1.79 -15.36
N VAL A 172 13.76 -2.62 -14.93
CA VAL A 172 12.39 -2.66 -15.45
C VAL A 172 11.41 -2.44 -14.29
N PRO A 173 10.42 -1.55 -14.47
CA PRO A 173 9.36 -1.38 -13.48
C PRO A 173 8.54 -2.65 -13.31
N LEU A 174 8.07 -2.90 -12.09
CA LEU A 174 7.21 -4.04 -11.77
C LEU A 174 5.77 -3.78 -12.20
N ALA A 175 5.04 -4.83 -12.57
CA ALA A 175 3.62 -4.73 -12.93
C ALA A 175 2.76 -4.28 -11.74
N ALA A 176 3.01 -4.85 -10.56
CA ALA A 176 2.35 -4.47 -9.32
C ALA A 176 3.09 -3.31 -8.62
N PRO A 177 2.38 -2.43 -7.89
CA PRO A 177 3.02 -1.42 -7.06
C PRO A 177 3.89 -2.03 -5.96
N LEU A 178 5.11 -1.50 -5.78
CA LEU A 178 5.94 -1.75 -4.60
C LEU A 178 5.44 -0.97 -3.38
N GLY A 179 4.81 0.15 -3.64
CA GLY A 179 4.30 1.05 -2.63
C GLY A 179 3.72 2.32 -3.23
N TYR A 180 3.56 3.33 -2.39
CA TYR A 180 2.89 4.58 -2.74
C TYR A 180 3.62 5.77 -2.17
N VAL A 181 3.54 6.89 -2.86
CA VAL A 181 4.00 8.21 -2.40
C VAL A 181 2.80 9.08 -2.11
N VAL A 182 2.88 9.83 -1.02
CA VAL A 182 1.88 10.81 -0.60
C VAL A 182 2.43 12.21 -0.88
N ASP A 183 1.69 12.97 -1.64
CA ASP A 183 2.03 14.33 -2.01
C ASP A 183 0.98 15.32 -1.46
N THR A 184 1.41 16.51 -1.07
CA THR A 184 0.54 17.66 -0.77
C THR A 184 1.09 18.90 -1.43
N ALA A 185 0.23 19.69 -2.08
CA ALA A 185 0.62 20.90 -2.82
C ALA A 185 1.81 20.67 -3.79
N GLY A 186 1.86 19.50 -4.44
CA GLY A 186 2.93 19.14 -5.38
C GLY A 186 4.25 18.71 -4.73
N THR A 187 4.31 18.58 -3.41
CA THR A 187 5.50 18.13 -2.68
C THR A 187 5.27 16.75 -2.07
N SER A 188 6.21 15.82 -2.30
CA SER A 188 6.18 14.51 -1.65
C SER A 188 6.54 14.65 -0.17
N ILE A 189 5.66 14.20 0.72
CA ILE A 189 5.82 14.34 2.17
C ILE A 189 5.96 13.00 2.88
N ALA A 190 5.48 11.91 2.27
CA ALA A 190 5.52 10.58 2.87
C ALA A 190 5.56 9.49 1.79
N SER A 191 5.88 8.26 2.18
CA SER A 191 5.74 7.08 1.33
C SER A 191 5.42 5.84 2.14
N VAL A 192 4.76 4.88 1.50
CA VAL A 192 4.40 3.58 2.09
C VAL A 192 4.93 2.49 1.18
N GLU A 193 5.78 1.61 1.68
CA GLU A 193 6.31 0.45 0.98
C GLU A 193 5.58 -0.81 1.45
N LEU A 194 5.01 -1.59 0.52
CA LEU A 194 4.09 -2.69 0.83
C LEU A 194 4.57 -4.07 0.37
N ASN A 195 5.69 -4.15 -0.32
CA ASN A 195 6.22 -5.38 -0.90
C ASN A 195 6.96 -6.30 0.09
N GLY A 196 7.19 -5.83 1.33
CA GLY A 196 7.79 -6.63 2.40
C GLY A 196 6.76 -7.39 3.24
N LEU A 197 7.24 -8.26 4.15
CA LEU A 197 6.39 -8.93 5.16
C LEU A 197 5.80 -7.92 6.15
N THR A 198 6.51 -6.83 6.40
CA THR A 198 6.09 -5.74 7.28
C THR A 198 6.10 -4.46 6.44
N PRO A 199 4.95 -3.78 6.29
CA PRO A 199 4.91 -2.51 5.59
C PRO A 199 5.84 -1.48 6.25
N ALA A 200 6.58 -0.72 5.43
CA ALA A 200 7.41 0.39 5.88
C ALA A 200 6.77 1.72 5.49
N LEU A 201 6.80 2.68 6.40
CA LEU A 201 6.22 4.01 6.24
C LEU A 201 7.29 5.06 6.49
N ARG A 202 7.45 6.00 5.58
CA ARG A 202 8.24 7.22 5.80
C ARG A 202 7.31 8.34 6.22
N LEU A 203 7.44 8.76 7.49
CA LEU A 203 6.70 9.87 8.08
C LEU A 203 7.51 11.16 8.04
N PRO A 204 6.88 12.33 7.84
CA PRO A 204 7.56 13.62 7.99
C PRO A 204 8.25 13.72 9.35
N SER A 205 9.55 14.09 9.34
CA SER A 205 10.33 14.31 10.58
C SER A 205 9.80 15.52 11.36
N SER A 206 9.29 16.52 10.63
CA SER A 206 8.67 17.73 11.17
C SER A 206 7.37 17.95 10.42
N PRO A 207 6.27 17.31 10.83
CA PRO A 207 4.98 17.53 10.18
C PRO A 207 4.52 18.97 10.39
N ALA A 208 3.88 19.55 9.37
CA ALA A 208 3.35 20.92 9.44
C ALA A 208 2.29 21.07 10.54
N SER A 209 1.63 19.99 10.91
CA SER A 209 0.67 19.95 12.02
C SER A 209 0.47 18.52 12.52
N GLN A 210 -0.07 18.39 13.73
CA GLN A 210 -0.53 17.09 14.25
C GLN A 210 -1.56 16.42 13.32
N GLY A 211 -2.41 17.23 12.67
CA GLY A 211 -3.38 16.75 11.70
C GLY A 211 -2.72 16.16 10.45
N GLU A 212 -1.62 16.73 9.95
CA GLU A 212 -0.88 16.18 8.81
C GLU A 212 -0.31 14.81 9.13
N ARG A 213 0.33 14.66 10.29
CA ARG A 213 0.88 13.37 10.74
C ARG A 213 -0.21 12.30 10.86
N ARG A 214 -1.35 12.65 11.46
CA ARG A 214 -2.53 11.77 11.56
C ARG A 214 -3.04 11.36 10.19
N ASP A 215 -3.18 12.30 9.27
CA ASP A 215 -3.71 12.06 7.94
C ASP A 215 -2.78 11.13 7.13
N VAL A 216 -1.46 11.32 7.22
CA VAL A 216 -0.46 10.42 6.60
C VAL A 216 -0.55 9.01 7.19
N LEU A 217 -0.72 8.87 8.50
CA LEU A 217 -0.91 7.56 9.16
C LEU A 217 -2.19 6.87 8.67
N LEU A 218 -3.30 7.59 8.52
CA LEU A 218 -4.56 7.03 8.00
C LEU A 218 -4.41 6.57 6.55
N ILE A 219 -3.74 7.35 5.70
CA ILE A 219 -3.44 6.96 4.31
C ILE A 219 -2.60 5.67 4.31
N ALA A 220 -1.53 5.62 5.10
CA ALA A 220 -0.65 4.46 5.19
C ALA A 220 -1.38 3.20 5.65
N LEU A 221 -2.21 3.31 6.69
CA LEU A 221 -3.02 2.19 7.20
C LEU A 221 -4.05 1.72 6.18
N SER A 222 -4.70 2.64 5.47
CA SER A 222 -5.66 2.31 4.41
C SER A 222 -5.02 1.56 3.24
N LEU A 223 -3.77 1.92 2.89
CA LEU A 223 -2.99 1.22 1.88
C LEU A 223 -2.46 -0.13 2.40
N ALA A 224 -2.06 -0.22 3.66
CA ALA A 224 -1.52 -1.44 4.25
C ALA A 224 -2.60 -2.53 4.47
N VAL A 225 -3.87 -2.15 4.71
CA VAL A 225 -4.98 -3.11 4.79
C VAL A 225 -5.50 -3.51 3.40
N LEU A 226 -5.17 -2.74 2.35
CA LEU A 226 -5.52 -3.06 0.99
C LEU A 226 -4.79 -4.33 0.54
N TRP A 227 -5.55 -5.34 0.12
CA TRP A 227 -5.00 -6.49 -0.59
C TRP A 227 -5.12 -6.21 -2.10
N ASP A 228 -4.11 -5.55 -2.67
CA ASP A 228 -4.14 -5.17 -4.08
C ASP A 228 -4.15 -6.42 -4.97
N PRO A 229 -5.19 -6.60 -5.82
CA PRO A 229 -5.29 -7.72 -6.72
C PRO A 229 -4.15 -7.80 -7.75
N ALA A 230 -3.50 -6.66 -8.06
CA ALA A 230 -2.39 -6.61 -9.00
C ALA A 230 -1.06 -7.09 -8.40
N ALA A 231 -0.97 -7.25 -7.09
CA ALA A 231 0.26 -7.67 -6.40
C ALA A 231 0.40 -9.21 -6.37
N ARG A 232 0.25 -9.91 -7.51
CA ARG A 232 0.45 -11.35 -7.67
C ARG A 232 1.77 -11.67 -8.33
#